data_16e2b64846b0d3e7352c491c190c878f
#
_entry.id   16e2b64846b0d3e7352c491c190c878f
#
_cell.length_a   1.000
_cell.length_b   1.000
_cell.length_c   1.000
_cell.angle_alpha   90.00
_cell.angle_beta   90.00
_cell.angle_gamma   90.00
#
_symmetry.space_group_name_H-M   'P 1'
#
loop_
_entity.id
_entity.type
_entity.pdbx_description
1 polymer ?
#
loop_
_entity_poly.entity_id
_entity_poly.type
_entity_poly.pdbx_seq_one_letter_code
_entity_poly.pdbx_strand_id
1 'polypeptide(L)'
;MTTKKKAALPAVATNATAKIETASEPPSPTKLQLIVFDEAVQLFSKQRFAEAKVRFVKAMEGPALHVRDKARSYGQVCDRKSAPRDLHLRTAEDFFNYGVERLNARDIHVAREQFTRAINLEPNADHAWYSLAIACGIDGDGDAAYENLKRAIELEPRNRILARQDPEFVSLAQQFPQLRLLFRPPEQDSPF
;
A
#
# COMPACT_ATOMS: atom_id res chain seq x y z
N MET A 1 94.73 5.24 -9.24
CA MET A 1 94.06 5.25 -10.56
C MET A 1 92.56 5.30 -10.36
N THR A 2 92.00 6.38 -10.86
CA THR A 2 90.57 6.67 -11.08
C THR A 2 89.54 6.33 -9.98
N THR A 3 89.34 7.31 -9.16
CA THR A 3 88.21 7.46 -8.23
C THR A 3 86.93 7.86 -8.96
N LYS A 4 85.90 7.09 -8.83
CA LYS A 4 84.58 7.39 -9.39
C LYS A 4 83.70 8.01 -8.32
N LYS A 5 83.38 9.26 -8.48
CA LYS A 5 82.54 10.12 -7.65
C LYS A 5 81.10 9.68 -7.76
N LYS A 6 80.47 9.31 -6.64
CA LYS A 6 79.06 8.93 -6.55
C LYS A 6 78.19 10.16 -6.26
N ALA A 7 77.43 10.57 -7.23
CA ALA A 7 76.49 11.70 -7.07
C ALA A 7 75.29 11.29 -6.24
N ALA A 8 74.95 12.10 -5.24
CA ALA A 8 73.71 11.96 -4.43
C ALA A 8 72.53 12.55 -5.17
N LEU A 9 71.45 11.82 -5.22
CA LEU A 9 70.14 12.29 -5.67
C LEU A 9 69.38 13.02 -4.53
N PRO A 10 68.67 14.10 -4.83
CA PRO A 10 67.95 14.84 -3.81
C PRO A 10 66.64 14.12 -3.45
N ALA A 11 66.25 14.18 -2.16
CA ALA A 11 65.08 13.66 -1.60
C ALA A 11 63.79 14.35 -2.17
N VAL A 12 62.88 13.55 -2.65
CA VAL A 12 61.53 13.98 -3.05
C VAL A 12 60.73 14.25 -1.80
N ALA A 13 60.32 15.49 -1.61
CA ALA A 13 59.38 15.90 -0.57
C ALA A 13 58.01 15.33 -0.90
N THR A 14 57.52 14.42 -0.08
CA THR A 14 56.12 13.95 -0.11
C THR A 14 55.22 15.05 0.38
N ASN A 15 54.50 15.70 -0.54
CA ASN A 15 53.40 16.57 -0.22
C ASN A 15 52.28 15.71 0.37
N ALA A 16 52.12 15.77 1.70
CA ALA A 16 50.94 15.34 2.39
C ALA A 16 49.81 16.32 2.04
N THR A 17 48.98 15.96 1.07
CA THR A 17 47.71 16.65 0.80
C THR A 17 46.83 16.46 2.01
N ALA A 18 46.79 17.44 2.89
CA ALA A 18 45.77 17.56 3.93
C ALA A 18 44.40 17.59 3.24
N LYS A 19 43.61 16.56 3.48
CA LYS A 19 42.20 16.48 3.12
C LYS A 19 41.51 17.51 3.98
N ILE A 20 41.25 18.69 3.42
CA ILE A 20 40.38 19.69 4.05
C ILE A 20 38.98 19.06 4.06
N GLU A 21 38.57 18.57 5.21
CA GLU A 21 37.15 18.31 5.51
C GLU A 21 36.46 19.66 5.47
N THR A 22 35.82 19.94 4.34
CA THR A 22 34.88 21.07 4.25
C THR A 22 33.73 20.82 5.22
N ALA A 23 33.82 21.45 6.37
CA ALA A 23 32.66 21.59 7.24
C ALA A 23 31.52 22.17 6.39
N SER A 24 30.50 21.35 6.10
CA SER A 24 29.34 21.78 5.33
C SER A 24 28.65 22.89 6.09
N GLU A 25 28.59 24.08 5.49
CA GLU A 25 27.76 25.17 6.04
C GLU A 25 26.35 24.65 6.33
N PRO A 26 25.72 25.11 7.42
CA PRO A 26 24.34 24.69 7.73
C PRO A 26 23.44 24.99 6.52
N PRO A 27 22.54 24.06 6.16
CA PRO A 27 21.72 24.22 4.97
C PRO A 27 20.88 25.51 5.07
N SER A 28 20.81 26.27 3.98
CA SER A 28 20.03 27.50 3.92
C SER A 28 18.56 27.24 4.31
N PRO A 29 17.84 28.23 4.86
CA PRO A 29 16.44 28.07 5.25
C PRO A 29 15.54 27.52 4.14
N THR A 30 15.78 27.92 2.88
CA THR A 30 15.09 27.39 1.70
C THR A 30 15.38 25.92 1.46
N LYS A 31 16.66 25.51 1.63
CA LYS A 31 17.06 24.10 1.47
C LYS A 31 16.45 23.22 2.54
N LEU A 32 16.40 23.70 3.79
CA LEU A 32 15.72 23.01 4.89
C LEU A 32 14.21 22.85 4.61
N GLN A 33 13.56 23.89 4.10
CA GLN A 33 12.16 23.84 3.71
C GLN A 33 11.89 22.77 2.65
N LEU A 34 12.74 22.67 1.63
CA LEU A 34 12.63 21.64 0.58
C LEU A 34 12.81 20.22 1.14
N ILE A 35 13.78 20.01 2.03
CA ILE A 35 13.99 18.70 2.68
C ILE A 35 12.74 18.29 3.45
N VAL A 36 12.16 19.18 4.25
CA VAL A 36 10.93 18.91 5.02
C VAL A 36 9.75 18.63 4.09
N PHE A 37 9.66 19.34 2.97
CA PHE A 37 8.63 19.11 1.96
C PHE A 37 8.78 17.73 1.31
N ASP A 38 10.00 17.32 0.93
CA ASP A 38 10.26 16.02 0.32
C ASP A 38 9.98 14.86 1.31
N GLU A 39 10.33 15.02 2.59
CA GLU A 39 9.94 14.07 3.64
C GLU A 39 8.41 13.92 3.73
N ALA A 40 7.69 15.05 3.65
CA ALA A 40 6.23 15.05 3.68
C ALA A 40 5.63 14.30 2.48
N VAL A 41 6.20 14.50 1.28
CA VAL A 41 5.77 13.79 0.05
C VAL A 41 6.03 12.28 0.15
N GLN A 42 7.16 11.87 0.74
CA GLN A 42 7.45 10.45 0.99
C GLN A 42 6.45 9.81 1.96
N LEU A 43 6.08 10.51 3.02
CA LEU A 43 5.04 10.04 3.95
C LEU A 43 3.67 9.97 3.27
N PHE A 44 3.34 10.96 2.44
CA PHE A 44 2.12 11.00 1.66
C PHE A 44 2.01 9.82 0.69
N SER A 45 3.08 9.49 -0.03
CA SER A 45 3.12 8.33 -0.94
C SER A 45 2.95 6.99 -0.22
N LYS A 46 3.38 6.92 1.04
CA LYS A 46 3.17 5.76 1.94
C LYS A 46 1.80 5.77 2.64
N GLN A 47 0.90 6.66 2.24
CA GLN A 47 -0.45 6.85 2.82
C GLN A 47 -0.46 7.20 4.33
N ARG A 48 0.67 7.62 4.89
CA ARG A 48 0.79 8.10 6.28
C ARG A 48 0.35 9.56 6.38
N PHE A 49 -0.94 9.82 6.08
CA PHE A 49 -1.46 11.17 5.88
C PHE A 49 -1.38 12.06 7.12
N ALA A 50 -1.60 11.51 8.30
CA ALA A 50 -1.50 12.27 9.55
C ALA A 50 -0.08 12.81 9.78
N GLU A 51 0.94 11.98 9.58
CA GLU A 51 2.33 12.36 9.73
C GLU A 51 2.80 13.28 8.59
N ALA A 52 2.36 12.98 7.35
CA ALA A 52 2.63 13.84 6.21
C ALA A 52 2.11 15.26 6.43
N LYS A 53 0.90 15.41 7.01
CA LYS A 53 0.32 16.72 7.35
C LYS A 53 1.22 17.52 8.26
N VAL A 54 1.73 16.92 9.33
CA VAL A 54 2.63 17.60 10.29
C VAL A 54 3.86 18.16 9.56
N ARG A 55 4.43 17.36 8.63
CA ARG A 55 5.59 17.81 7.84
C ARG A 55 5.23 18.90 6.83
N PHE A 56 4.06 18.81 6.17
CA PHE A 56 3.60 19.88 5.28
C PHE A 56 3.36 21.19 6.03
N VAL A 57 2.77 21.16 7.23
CA VAL A 57 2.61 22.35 8.07
C VAL A 57 3.97 22.98 8.36
N LYS A 58 4.97 22.20 8.73
CA LYS A 58 6.33 22.69 8.96
C LYS A 58 6.96 23.28 7.69
N ALA A 59 6.70 22.68 6.52
CA ALA A 59 7.18 23.23 5.25
C ALA A 59 6.52 24.57 4.86
N MET A 60 5.32 24.86 5.38
CA MET A 60 4.67 26.16 5.17
C MET A 60 5.33 27.33 5.94
N GLU A 61 6.16 27.06 6.93
CA GLU A 61 6.85 28.08 7.72
C GLU A 61 8.10 28.63 7.01
N GLY A 62 8.59 27.97 5.97
CA GLY A 62 9.80 28.34 5.26
C GLY A 62 9.63 29.53 4.30
N PRO A 63 10.75 30.12 3.79
CA PRO A 63 10.73 31.35 3.01
C PRO A 63 10.23 31.20 1.56
N ALA A 64 10.35 30.00 0.96
CA ALA A 64 10.00 29.77 -0.44
C ALA A 64 8.47 29.68 -0.64
N LEU A 65 7.89 30.72 -1.23
CA LEU A 65 6.44 30.88 -1.39
C LEU A 65 5.80 29.72 -2.17
N HIS A 66 6.43 29.31 -3.29
CA HIS A 66 5.92 28.21 -4.11
C HIS A 66 5.88 26.87 -3.37
N VAL A 67 6.80 26.62 -2.42
CA VAL A 67 6.79 25.43 -1.56
C VAL A 67 5.67 25.52 -0.52
N ARG A 68 5.45 26.72 0.04
CA ARG A 68 4.36 26.97 0.99
C ARG A 68 2.99 26.67 0.37
N ASP A 69 2.76 27.14 -0.86
CA ASP A 69 1.47 26.95 -1.52
C ASP A 69 1.24 25.47 -1.87
N LYS A 70 2.27 24.77 -2.36
CA LYS A 70 2.21 23.31 -2.57
C LYS A 70 1.96 22.58 -1.24
N ALA A 71 2.70 22.90 -0.18
CA ALA A 71 2.54 22.27 1.12
C ALA A 71 1.13 22.46 1.68
N ARG A 72 0.54 23.66 1.49
CA ARG A 72 -0.85 23.94 1.88
C ARG A 72 -1.84 23.04 1.13
N SER A 73 -1.68 22.91 -0.17
CA SER A 73 -2.55 22.06 -1.01
C SER A 73 -2.48 20.60 -0.60
N TYR A 74 -1.27 20.06 -0.40
CA TYR A 74 -1.07 18.69 0.10
C TYR A 74 -1.60 18.50 1.53
N GLY A 75 -1.43 19.49 2.40
CA GLY A 75 -1.98 19.50 3.76
C GLY A 75 -3.51 19.35 3.76
N GLN A 76 -4.21 20.08 2.88
CA GLN A 76 -5.66 19.96 2.71
C GLN A 76 -6.09 18.57 2.19
N VAL A 77 -5.27 17.97 1.31
CA VAL A 77 -5.53 16.58 0.87
C VAL A 77 -5.33 15.60 2.02
N CYS A 78 -4.28 15.79 2.83
CA CYS A 78 -4.05 14.98 4.04
C CYS A 78 -5.25 15.09 5.00
N ASP A 79 -5.81 16.29 5.21
CA ASP A 79 -6.99 16.48 6.05
C ASP A 79 -8.18 15.69 5.56
N ARG A 80 -8.48 15.76 4.26
CA ARG A 80 -9.56 14.99 3.65
C ARG A 80 -9.35 13.47 3.73
N LYS A 81 -8.09 13.02 3.66
CA LYS A 81 -7.74 11.61 3.73
C LYS A 81 -7.64 11.07 5.16
N SER A 82 -7.30 11.93 6.13
CA SER A 82 -7.18 11.58 7.56
C SER A 82 -8.45 11.87 8.34
N ALA A 83 -9.38 12.68 7.79
CA ALA A 83 -10.64 12.94 8.47
C ALA A 83 -11.33 11.60 8.74
N PRO A 84 -11.78 11.33 9.99
CA PRO A 84 -12.70 10.25 10.20
C PRO A 84 -13.88 10.52 9.25
N ARG A 85 -14.05 9.66 8.25
CA ARG A 85 -15.25 9.71 7.46
C ARG A 85 -16.38 9.41 8.43
N ASP A 86 -17.26 10.37 8.65
CA ASP A 86 -18.60 10.09 9.18
C ASP A 86 -19.30 9.21 8.14
N LEU A 87 -18.92 7.94 8.18
CA LEU A 87 -19.45 6.91 7.29
C LEU A 87 -20.83 6.58 7.82
N HIS A 88 -21.82 7.36 7.39
CA HIS A 88 -23.22 7.02 7.59
C HIS A 88 -23.58 5.81 6.72
N LEU A 89 -22.90 4.67 6.98
CA LEU A 89 -23.20 3.42 6.29
C LEU A 89 -24.60 2.98 6.73
N ARG A 90 -25.53 2.90 5.79
CA ARG A 90 -26.94 2.55 6.06
C ARG A 90 -27.44 1.43 5.15
N THR A 91 -26.89 1.34 3.94
CA THR A 91 -27.33 0.36 2.94
C THR A 91 -26.31 -0.78 2.81
N ALA A 92 -26.75 -1.91 2.25
CA ALA A 92 -25.86 -3.01 1.92
C ALA A 92 -24.73 -2.56 0.99
N GLU A 93 -25.05 -1.69 0.02
CA GLU A 93 -24.07 -1.13 -0.92
C GLU A 93 -23.04 -0.25 -0.22
N ASP A 94 -23.44 0.58 0.77
CA ASP A 94 -22.50 1.40 1.55
C ASP A 94 -21.49 0.51 2.28
N PHE A 95 -21.97 -0.53 2.97
CA PHE A 95 -21.12 -1.48 3.68
C PHE A 95 -20.20 -2.23 2.71
N PHE A 96 -20.74 -2.68 1.58
CA PHE A 96 -19.96 -3.36 0.56
C PHE A 96 -18.81 -2.47 0.02
N ASN A 97 -19.15 -1.26 -0.42
CA ASN A 97 -18.16 -0.33 -0.98
C ASN A 97 -17.06 0.02 0.03
N TYR A 98 -17.44 0.21 1.30
CA TYR A 98 -16.46 0.44 2.36
C TYR A 98 -15.62 -0.81 2.63
N GLY A 99 -16.20 -1.99 2.60
CA GLY A 99 -15.49 -3.26 2.70
C GLY A 99 -14.43 -3.43 1.60
N VAL A 100 -14.77 -3.08 0.35
CA VAL A 100 -13.84 -3.08 -0.78
C VAL A 100 -12.69 -2.09 -0.56
N GLU A 101 -12.99 -0.89 -0.08
CA GLU A 101 -11.95 0.10 0.27
C GLU A 101 -10.98 -0.46 1.33
N ARG A 102 -11.51 -1.13 2.37
CA ARG A 102 -10.69 -1.75 3.43
C ARG A 102 -9.87 -2.93 2.93
N LEU A 103 -10.46 -3.77 2.08
CA LEU A 103 -9.77 -4.90 1.46
C LEU A 103 -8.57 -4.42 0.64
N ASN A 104 -8.76 -3.39 -0.18
CA ASN A 104 -7.69 -2.77 -0.97
C ASN A 104 -6.61 -2.11 -0.10
N ALA A 105 -6.98 -1.59 1.07
CA ALA A 105 -6.05 -1.07 2.07
C ALA A 105 -5.37 -2.17 2.89
N ARG A 106 -5.66 -3.45 2.63
CA ARG A 106 -5.19 -4.62 3.37
C ARG A 106 -5.63 -4.64 4.85
N ASP A 107 -6.70 -3.93 5.16
CA ASP A 107 -7.36 -3.99 6.47
C ASP A 107 -8.43 -5.10 6.45
N ILE A 108 -7.94 -6.34 6.46
CA ILE A 108 -8.76 -7.53 6.17
C ILE A 108 -9.84 -7.73 7.22
N HIS A 109 -9.51 -7.50 8.49
CA HIS A 109 -10.48 -7.66 9.57
C HIS A 109 -11.70 -6.75 9.41
N VAL A 110 -11.45 -5.45 9.14
CA VAL A 110 -12.55 -4.49 8.90
C VAL A 110 -13.30 -4.83 7.62
N ALA A 111 -12.61 -5.24 6.55
CA ALA A 111 -13.26 -5.64 5.31
C ALA A 111 -14.25 -6.80 5.54
N ARG A 112 -13.85 -7.86 6.24
CA ARG A 112 -14.70 -9.01 6.61
C ARG A 112 -15.95 -8.57 7.38
N GLU A 113 -15.77 -7.68 8.36
CA GLU A 113 -16.88 -7.14 9.15
C GLU A 113 -17.89 -6.40 8.25
N GLN A 114 -17.40 -5.55 7.34
CA GLN A 114 -18.26 -4.76 6.48
C GLN A 114 -19.00 -5.62 5.44
N PHE A 115 -18.33 -6.59 4.82
CA PHE A 115 -19.00 -7.53 3.91
C PHE A 115 -20.06 -8.36 4.64
N THR A 116 -19.79 -8.79 5.86
CA THR A 116 -20.78 -9.50 6.70
C THR A 116 -22.01 -8.62 6.98
N ARG A 117 -21.80 -7.33 7.26
CA ARG A 117 -22.91 -6.38 7.44
C ARG A 117 -23.73 -6.19 6.16
N ALA A 118 -23.05 -6.08 5.01
CA ALA A 118 -23.70 -5.99 3.71
C ALA A 118 -24.59 -7.22 3.45
N ILE A 119 -24.07 -8.43 3.68
CA ILE A 119 -24.78 -9.69 3.53
C ILE A 119 -25.98 -9.80 4.48
N ASN A 120 -25.85 -9.32 5.72
CA ASN A 120 -26.96 -9.31 6.67
C ASN A 120 -28.11 -8.42 6.22
N LEU A 121 -27.84 -7.33 5.51
CA LEU A 121 -28.87 -6.46 4.93
C LEU A 121 -29.40 -7.02 3.61
N GLU A 122 -28.57 -7.63 2.80
CA GLU A 122 -28.91 -8.18 1.49
C GLU A 122 -28.30 -9.58 1.31
N PRO A 123 -28.95 -10.65 1.79
CA PRO A 123 -28.40 -12.01 1.76
C PRO A 123 -28.19 -12.59 0.36
N ASN A 124 -28.81 -11.99 -0.66
CA ASN A 124 -28.69 -12.42 -2.05
C ASN A 124 -27.65 -11.62 -2.85
N ALA A 125 -26.89 -10.73 -2.21
CA ALA A 125 -25.81 -9.99 -2.81
C ALA A 125 -24.60 -10.91 -3.06
N ASP A 126 -24.58 -11.60 -4.19
CA ASP A 126 -23.54 -12.56 -4.57
C ASP A 126 -22.14 -11.96 -4.56
N HIS A 127 -22.00 -10.70 -4.99
CA HIS A 127 -20.74 -9.96 -4.98
C HIS A 127 -20.19 -9.72 -3.56
N ALA A 128 -21.06 -9.59 -2.55
CA ALA A 128 -20.63 -9.45 -1.17
C ALA A 128 -20.10 -10.78 -0.61
N TRP A 129 -20.75 -11.90 -0.93
CA TRP A 129 -20.26 -13.24 -0.61
C TRP A 129 -18.91 -13.54 -1.30
N TYR A 130 -18.79 -13.17 -2.57
CA TYR A 130 -17.54 -13.30 -3.34
C TYR A 130 -16.38 -12.55 -2.69
N SER A 131 -16.61 -11.29 -2.33
CA SER A 131 -15.60 -10.44 -1.70
C SER A 131 -15.24 -10.90 -0.28
N LEU A 132 -16.24 -11.41 0.47
CA LEU A 132 -16.01 -12.01 1.79
C LEU A 132 -15.13 -13.27 1.67
N ALA A 133 -15.35 -14.09 0.62
CA ALA A 133 -14.52 -15.27 0.36
C ALA A 133 -13.04 -14.90 0.14
N ILE A 134 -12.78 -13.86 -0.65
CA ILE A 134 -11.41 -13.33 -0.84
C ILE A 134 -10.83 -12.87 0.50
N ALA A 135 -11.57 -12.07 1.26
CA ALA A 135 -11.10 -11.54 2.53
C ALA A 135 -10.80 -12.67 3.54
N CYS A 136 -11.65 -13.70 3.63
CA CYS A 136 -11.39 -14.88 4.47
C CYS A 136 -10.13 -15.63 4.03
N GLY A 137 -9.95 -15.83 2.73
CA GLY A 137 -8.77 -16.52 2.21
C GLY A 137 -7.47 -15.76 2.49
N ILE A 138 -7.47 -14.44 2.35
CA ILE A 138 -6.30 -13.59 2.68
C ILE A 138 -5.99 -13.63 4.18
N ASP A 139 -7.02 -13.73 5.02
CA ASP A 139 -6.89 -13.87 6.49
C ASP A 139 -6.39 -15.26 6.92
N GLY A 140 -6.26 -16.21 5.98
CA GLY A 140 -5.82 -17.57 6.25
C GLY A 140 -6.94 -18.57 6.56
N ASP A 141 -8.20 -18.13 6.48
CA ASP A 141 -9.37 -18.95 6.75
C ASP A 141 -9.89 -19.59 5.45
N GLY A 142 -9.24 -20.67 5.04
CA GLY A 142 -9.54 -21.37 3.79
C GLY A 142 -10.92 -22.02 3.77
N ASP A 143 -11.44 -22.46 4.91
CA ASP A 143 -12.75 -23.10 5.00
C ASP A 143 -13.86 -22.06 4.85
N ALA A 144 -13.74 -20.93 5.54
CA ALA A 144 -14.68 -19.83 5.34
C ALA A 144 -14.61 -19.27 3.90
N ALA A 145 -13.42 -19.19 3.30
CA ALA A 145 -13.28 -18.78 1.90
C ALA A 145 -14.04 -19.73 0.95
N TYR A 146 -13.95 -21.04 1.20
CA TYR A 146 -14.65 -22.05 0.41
C TYR A 146 -16.18 -21.90 0.53
N GLU A 147 -16.72 -21.83 1.75
CA GLU A 147 -18.16 -21.75 1.96
C GLU A 147 -18.75 -20.44 1.39
N ASN A 148 -18.07 -19.32 1.57
CA ASN A 148 -18.51 -18.04 1.04
C ASN A 148 -18.47 -18.01 -0.50
N LEU A 149 -17.40 -18.54 -1.13
CA LEU A 149 -17.31 -18.64 -2.59
C LEU A 149 -18.39 -19.59 -3.13
N LYS A 150 -18.62 -20.72 -2.48
CA LYS A 150 -19.69 -21.65 -2.83
C LYS A 150 -21.05 -20.92 -2.83
N ARG A 151 -21.32 -20.15 -1.78
CA ARG A 151 -22.55 -19.38 -1.68
C ARG A 151 -22.67 -18.32 -2.78
N ALA A 152 -21.60 -17.62 -3.11
CA ALA A 152 -21.58 -16.67 -4.23
C ALA A 152 -21.90 -17.36 -5.58
N ILE A 153 -21.37 -18.56 -5.81
CA ILE A 153 -21.62 -19.34 -7.02
C ILE A 153 -23.07 -19.88 -7.08
N GLU A 154 -23.64 -20.26 -5.94
CA GLU A 154 -25.05 -20.69 -5.85
C GLU A 154 -26.00 -19.54 -6.23
N LEU A 155 -25.69 -18.32 -5.80
CA LEU A 155 -26.50 -17.13 -6.11
C LEU A 155 -26.32 -16.68 -7.56
N GLU A 156 -25.09 -16.64 -8.05
CA GLU A 156 -24.76 -16.26 -9.42
C GLU A 156 -23.70 -17.23 -9.99
N PRO A 157 -24.09 -18.19 -10.86
CA PRO A 157 -23.18 -19.20 -11.40
C PRO A 157 -21.97 -18.65 -12.16
N ARG A 158 -22.05 -17.41 -12.66
CA ARG A 158 -20.91 -16.75 -13.35
C ARG A 158 -19.73 -16.52 -12.41
N ASN A 159 -19.96 -16.41 -11.10
CA ASN A 159 -18.89 -16.26 -10.10
C ASN A 159 -17.88 -17.41 -10.14
N ARG A 160 -18.28 -18.62 -10.59
CA ARG A 160 -17.35 -19.73 -10.83
C ARG A 160 -16.31 -19.40 -11.90
N ILE A 161 -16.76 -18.81 -13.00
CA ILE A 161 -15.87 -18.43 -14.11
C ILE A 161 -14.97 -17.27 -13.68
N LEU A 162 -15.54 -16.29 -12.97
CA LEU A 162 -14.80 -15.15 -12.45
C LEU A 162 -13.71 -15.63 -11.49
N ALA A 163 -14.04 -16.46 -10.49
CA ALA A 163 -13.08 -16.97 -9.51
C ALA A 163 -11.92 -17.77 -10.15
N ARG A 164 -12.20 -18.51 -11.22
CA ARG A 164 -11.16 -19.23 -11.96
C ARG A 164 -10.17 -18.29 -12.67
N GLN A 165 -10.59 -17.09 -13.02
CA GLN A 165 -9.78 -16.10 -13.74
C GLN A 165 -9.21 -15.01 -12.80
N ASP A 166 -9.74 -14.89 -11.58
CA ASP A 166 -9.35 -13.90 -10.62
C ASP A 166 -7.96 -14.26 -10.02
N PRO A 167 -6.95 -13.39 -10.16
CA PRO A 167 -5.61 -13.62 -9.62
C PRO A 167 -5.57 -13.89 -8.11
N GLU A 168 -6.46 -13.27 -7.33
CA GLU A 168 -6.54 -13.49 -5.88
C GLU A 168 -6.99 -14.93 -5.60
N PHE A 169 -8.06 -15.41 -6.24
CA PHE A 169 -8.51 -16.80 -6.08
C PHE A 169 -7.53 -17.81 -6.65
N VAL A 170 -6.85 -17.50 -7.74
CA VAL A 170 -5.79 -18.38 -8.28
C VAL A 170 -4.66 -18.55 -7.25
N SER A 171 -4.27 -17.47 -6.58
CA SER A 171 -3.28 -17.48 -5.50
C SER A 171 -3.79 -18.25 -4.27
N LEU A 172 -5.02 -17.97 -3.83
CA LEU A 172 -5.66 -18.64 -2.70
C LEU A 172 -5.82 -20.14 -2.92
N ALA A 173 -6.13 -20.58 -4.13
CA ALA A 173 -6.26 -21.99 -4.49
C ALA A 173 -4.92 -22.75 -4.49
N GLN A 174 -3.78 -22.07 -4.44
CA GLN A 174 -2.48 -22.70 -4.19
C GLN A 174 -2.29 -22.99 -2.69
N GLN A 175 -2.79 -22.12 -1.83
CA GLN A 175 -2.71 -22.27 -0.37
C GLN A 175 -3.82 -23.19 0.15
N PHE A 176 -5.03 -23.09 -0.43
CA PHE A 176 -6.23 -23.84 -0.04
C PHE A 176 -6.76 -24.65 -1.22
N PRO A 177 -6.23 -25.87 -1.46
CA PRO A 177 -6.58 -26.68 -2.64
C PRO A 177 -8.07 -26.99 -2.79
N GLN A 178 -8.86 -26.99 -1.70
CA GLN A 178 -10.30 -27.21 -1.73
C GLN A 178 -11.04 -26.18 -2.59
N LEU A 179 -10.55 -24.95 -2.71
CA LEU A 179 -11.15 -23.93 -3.58
C LEU A 179 -11.20 -24.36 -5.05
N ARG A 180 -10.25 -25.19 -5.50
CA ARG A 180 -10.22 -25.71 -6.87
C ARG A 180 -11.43 -26.57 -7.21
N LEU A 181 -12.06 -27.18 -6.21
CA LEU A 181 -13.26 -27.99 -6.42
C LEU A 181 -14.41 -27.13 -6.94
N LEU A 182 -14.51 -25.88 -6.47
CA LEU A 182 -15.53 -24.93 -6.89
C LEU A 182 -15.31 -24.39 -8.32
N PHE A 183 -14.09 -24.48 -8.84
CA PHE A 183 -13.77 -24.01 -10.19
C PHE A 183 -14.21 -24.99 -11.29
N ARG A 184 -14.48 -26.24 -10.94
CA ARG A 184 -14.98 -27.24 -11.88
C ARG A 184 -16.47 -26.99 -12.16
N PRO A 185 -16.93 -27.18 -13.41
CA PRO A 185 -18.35 -27.21 -13.65
C PRO A 185 -18.99 -28.34 -12.83
N PRO A 186 -20.26 -28.20 -12.41
CA PRO A 186 -20.99 -29.31 -11.80
C PRO A 186 -20.91 -30.49 -12.81
N GLU A 187 -20.57 -31.67 -12.29
CA GLU A 187 -20.71 -32.89 -13.09
C GLU A 187 -22.16 -32.93 -13.55
N GLN A 188 -22.36 -32.89 -14.86
CA GLN A 188 -23.67 -33.17 -15.40
C GLN A 188 -23.88 -34.64 -15.07
N ASP A 189 -24.76 -34.91 -14.10
CA ASP A 189 -25.29 -36.24 -13.91
C ASP A 189 -25.85 -36.66 -15.26
N SER A 190 -25.10 -37.45 -15.97
CA SER A 190 -25.56 -38.09 -17.23
C SER A 190 -26.71 -38.99 -16.81
N PRO A 191 -27.94 -38.74 -17.24
CA PRO A 191 -28.98 -39.71 -17.03
C PRO A 191 -28.62 -40.89 -17.94
N PHE A 192 -28.26 -42.01 -17.33
CA PHE A 192 -28.21 -43.30 -18.00
C PHE A 192 -29.62 -43.79 -18.35
#